data_dee17df6994857e9a12c251f1d6f1289
#
_entry.id   dee17df6994857e9a12c251f1d6f1289
#
_cell.length_a   1.000
_cell.length_b   1.000
_cell.length_c   1.000
_cell.angle_alpha   90.00
_cell.angle_beta   90.00
_cell.angle_gamma   90.00
#
_symmetry.space_group_name_H-M   'P 1'
#
loop_
_entity.id
_entity.type
_entity.pdbx_description
1 polymer ?
#
loop_
_entity_poly.entity_id
_entity_poly.type
_entity_poly.pdbx_seq_one_letter_code
_entity_poly.pdbx_strand_id
1 'polypeptide(L)'
;THSRALRLYEHCEAANLPVMIHTAMQLANLTKMEFAQPYLLDEVARTFPELRIVLARVGHPWVQQTLVLIGKHQHVYAELSDVISRPWELYTLLLSSHQQHVIDHLLLGTDFPFFTPEKAITALYSVNMLIQGTNLPSVSREQLRGIVERDALSCLGITSPVSGQNGTQPMPEGR
;
A
#
# COMPACT_ATOMS: atom_id res chain seq x y z
N THR A 1 -2.07 -11.59 -20.16
CA THR A 1 -2.88 -10.39 -19.81
C THR A 1 -3.84 -10.05 -20.94
N HIS A 2 -5.08 -9.70 -20.63
CA HIS A 2 -6.09 -9.44 -21.66
C HIS A 2 -5.82 -8.08 -22.35
N SER A 3 -5.88 -8.01 -23.69
CA SER A 3 -5.56 -6.81 -24.48
C SER A 3 -6.35 -5.54 -24.08
N ARG A 4 -7.57 -5.68 -23.56
CA ARG A 4 -8.35 -4.56 -23.04
C ARG A 4 -7.79 -4.02 -21.73
N ALA A 5 -7.27 -4.90 -20.85
CA ALA A 5 -6.65 -4.48 -19.60
C ALA A 5 -5.33 -3.73 -19.87
N LEU A 6 -4.52 -4.20 -20.83
CA LEU A 6 -3.29 -3.50 -21.21
C LEU A 6 -3.57 -2.07 -21.70
N ARG A 7 -4.60 -1.88 -22.52
CA ARG A 7 -5.00 -0.53 -22.97
C ARG A 7 -5.44 0.38 -21.81
N LEU A 8 -6.11 -0.19 -20.79
CA LEU A 8 -6.46 0.58 -19.59
C LEU A 8 -5.21 1.03 -18.85
N TYR A 9 -4.24 0.14 -18.63
CA TYR A 9 -2.99 0.47 -17.96
C TYR A 9 -2.16 1.51 -18.73
N GLU A 10 -2.09 1.40 -20.05
CA GLU A 10 -1.47 2.41 -20.92
C GLU A 10 -2.10 3.80 -20.74
N HIS A 11 -3.43 3.89 -20.68
CA HIS A 11 -4.12 5.15 -20.43
C HIS A 11 -3.86 5.69 -19.02
N CYS A 12 -3.84 4.82 -18.00
CA CYS A 12 -3.53 5.23 -16.63
C CYS A 12 -2.11 5.77 -16.52
N GLU A 13 -1.13 5.09 -17.13
CA GLU A 13 0.25 5.57 -17.15
C GLU A 13 0.37 6.91 -17.87
N ALA A 14 -0.18 7.04 -19.08
CA ALA A 14 -0.15 8.27 -19.87
C ALA A 14 -0.82 9.46 -19.14
N ALA A 15 -1.86 9.19 -18.36
CA ALA A 15 -2.59 10.18 -17.56
C ALA A 15 -1.98 10.39 -16.16
N ASN A 16 -0.86 9.71 -15.82
CA ASN A 16 -0.25 9.71 -14.49
C ASN A 16 -1.24 9.34 -13.37
N LEU A 17 -2.16 8.41 -13.66
CA LEU A 17 -3.16 7.92 -12.70
C LEU A 17 -2.65 6.64 -12.04
N PRO A 18 -2.54 6.57 -10.71
CA PRO A 18 -2.23 5.33 -10.02
C PRO A 18 -3.40 4.35 -10.11
N VAL A 19 -3.09 3.06 -10.09
CA VAL A 19 -4.10 2.00 -10.07
C VAL A 19 -3.99 1.18 -8.80
N MET A 20 -5.10 0.97 -8.10
CA MET A 20 -5.18 0.02 -6.99
C MET A 20 -5.83 -1.26 -7.47
N ILE A 21 -5.16 -2.39 -7.23
CA ILE A 21 -5.62 -3.69 -7.71
C ILE A 21 -5.82 -4.62 -6.52
N HIS A 22 -7.00 -5.22 -6.45
CA HIS A 22 -7.30 -6.22 -5.44
C HIS A 22 -6.64 -7.55 -5.81
N THR A 23 -5.57 -7.89 -5.10
CA THR A 23 -4.79 -9.13 -5.28
C THR A 23 -4.90 -10.07 -4.08
N ALA A 24 -5.86 -9.82 -3.19
CA ALA A 24 -6.11 -10.68 -2.04
C ALA A 24 -7.16 -11.74 -2.34
N MET A 25 -7.14 -12.82 -1.54
CA MET A 25 -8.11 -13.90 -1.65
C MET A 25 -9.53 -13.38 -1.37
N GLN A 26 -10.45 -13.72 -2.26
CA GLN A 26 -11.88 -13.50 -2.05
C GLN A 26 -12.56 -14.81 -1.63
N LEU A 27 -13.39 -14.74 -0.60
CA LEU A 27 -14.11 -15.90 -0.06
C LEU A 27 -15.36 -16.28 -0.85
N ALA A 28 -15.68 -15.56 -1.93
CA ALA A 28 -16.84 -15.89 -2.78
C ALA A 28 -16.57 -17.16 -3.60
N ASN A 29 -17.45 -18.15 -3.49
CA ASN A 29 -17.27 -19.46 -4.11
C ASN A 29 -17.13 -19.44 -5.65
N LEU A 30 -17.55 -18.38 -6.31
CA LEU A 30 -17.46 -18.22 -7.77
C LEU A 30 -16.19 -17.53 -8.24
N THR A 31 -15.34 -17.03 -7.33
CA THR A 31 -14.10 -16.37 -7.70
C THR A 31 -12.98 -17.37 -7.94
N LYS A 32 -12.20 -17.14 -8.99
CA LYS A 32 -11.03 -17.95 -9.30
C LYS A 32 -9.80 -17.36 -8.62
N MET A 33 -9.22 -18.07 -7.68
CA MET A 33 -8.03 -17.65 -6.94
C MET A 33 -6.80 -17.41 -7.84
N GLU A 34 -6.71 -18.11 -8.97
CA GLU A 34 -5.61 -17.97 -9.93
C GLU A 34 -5.43 -16.53 -10.44
N PHE A 35 -6.52 -15.75 -10.53
CA PHE A 35 -6.49 -14.36 -11.00
C PHE A 35 -6.20 -13.33 -9.91
N ALA A 36 -6.14 -13.74 -8.65
CA ALA A 36 -5.86 -12.85 -7.53
C ALA A 36 -4.37 -12.85 -7.12
N GLN A 37 -3.53 -13.61 -7.81
CA GLN A 37 -2.13 -13.76 -7.41
C GLN A 37 -1.30 -12.53 -7.80
N PRO A 38 -0.53 -11.95 -6.86
CA PRO A 38 0.25 -10.74 -7.09
C PRO A 38 1.25 -10.84 -8.24
N TYR A 39 1.87 -11.99 -8.45
CA TYR A 39 2.89 -12.16 -9.50
C TYR A 39 2.36 -11.91 -10.92
N LEU A 40 1.04 -12.01 -11.13
CA LEU A 40 0.42 -11.71 -12.44
C LEU A 40 0.59 -10.25 -12.86
N LEU A 41 0.90 -9.36 -11.90
CA LEU A 41 1.17 -7.95 -12.16
C LEU A 41 2.61 -7.68 -12.59
N ASP A 42 3.50 -8.68 -12.55
CA ASP A 42 4.88 -8.52 -13.04
C ASP A 42 4.93 -8.13 -14.51
N GLU A 43 4.09 -8.74 -15.33
CA GLU A 43 3.99 -8.37 -16.75
C GLU A 43 3.52 -6.92 -16.92
N VAL A 44 2.53 -6.49 -16.14
CA VAL A 44 2.00 -5.12 -16.19
C VAL A 44 3.07 -4.11 -15.78
N ALA A 45 3.72 -4.32 -14.65
CA ALA A 45 4.76 -3.44 -14.14
C ALA A 45 6.01 -3.37 -15.05
N ARG A 46 6.33 -4.45 -15.78
CA ARG A 46 7.40 -4.43 -16.78
C ARG A 46 7.01 -3.70 -18.06
N THR A 47 5.74 -3.82 -18.46
CA THR A 47 5.23 -3.21 -19.69
C THR A 47 4.99 -1.71 -19.50
N PHE A 48 4.60 -1.29 -18.31
CA PHE A 48 4.29 0.08 -17.92
C PHE A 48 5.13 0.49 -16.70
N PRO A 49 6.42 0.80 -16.88
CA PRO A 49 7.35 1.01 -15.77
C PRO A 49 7.08 2.27 -14.95
N GLU A 50 6.41 3.27 -15.54
CA GLU A 50 6.03 4.50 -14.85
C GLU A 50 4.64 4.42 -14.18
N LEU A 51 3.89 3.36 -14.45
CA LEU A 51 2.57 3.14 -13.85
C LEU A 51 2.71 2.86 -12.33
N ARG A 52 2.07 3.68 -11.52
CA ARG A 52 2.02 3.46 -10.08
C ARG A 52 0.93 2.45 -9.74
N ILE A 53 1.35 1.33 -9.16
CA ILE A 53 0.45 0.21 -8.83
C ILE A 53 0.42 0.03 -7.31
N VAL A 54 -0.77 -0.10 -6.73
CA VAL A 54 -0.95 -0.47 -5.33
C VAL A 54 -1.64 -1.82 -5.24
N LEU A 55 -1.01 -2.78 -4.57
CA LEU A 55 -1.62 -4.06 -4.27
C LEU A 55 -2.43 -3.94 -2.98
N ALA A 56 -3.74 -4.11 -3.07
CA ALA A 56 -4.60 -4.08 -1.91
C ALA A 56 -4.36 -5.28 -0.99
N ARG A 57 -4.46 -5.04 0.33
CA ARG A 57 -4.35 -6.06 1.39
C ARG A 57 -3.05 -6.88 1.32
N VAL A 58 -1.97 -6.26 0.85
CA VAL A 58 -0.65 -6.90 0.65
C VAL A 58 -0.74 -8.21 -0.15
N GLY A 59 -1.79 -8.38 -0.95
CA GLY A 59 -2.00 -9.61 -1.73
C GLY A 59 -2.25 -10.86 -0.87
N HIS A 60 -2.72 -10.72 0.38
CA HIS A 60 -2.95 -11.87 1.28
C HIS A 60 -3.83 -12.96 0.64
N PRO A 61 -3.46 -14.26 0.72
CA PRO A 61 -2.37 -14.84 1.51
C PRO A 61 -1.01 -14.93 0.79
N TRP A 62 -0.87 -14.44 -0.45
CA TRP A 62 0.36 -14.54 -1.24
C TRP A 62 1.37 -13.43 -0.93
N VAL A 63 1.55 -13.10 0.36
CA VAL A 63 2.37 -11.98 0.84
C VAL A 63 3.80 -12.03 0.28
N GLN A 64 4.44 -13.19 0.22
CA GLN A 64 5.81 -13.29 -0.30
C GLN A 64 5.91 -12.94 -1.79
N GLN A 65 4.89 -13.24 -2.59
CA GLN A 65 4.83 -12.79 -4.00
C GLN A 65 4.75 -11.27 -4.08
N THR A 66 3.97 -10.65 -3.19
CA THR A 66 3.87 -9.18 -3.10
C THR A 66 5.20 -8.56 -2.75
N LEU A 67 5.91 -9.08 -1.73
CA LEU A 67 7.21 -8.53 -1.31
C LEU A 67 8.25 -8.60 -2.43
N VAL A 68 8.30 -9.70 -3.17
CA VAL A 68 9.17 -9.82 -4.35
C VAL A 68 8.79 -8.81 -5.43
N LEU A 69 7.49 -8.63 -5.69
CA LEU A 69 7.00 -7.73 -6.73
C LEU A 69 7.31 -6.26 -6.41
N ILE A 70 7.03 -5.80 -5.18
CA ILE A 70 7.32 -4.42 -4.77
C ILE A 70 8.83 -4.16 -4.66
N GLY A 71 9.64 -5.18 -4.37
CA GLY A 71 11.10 -5.06 -4.37
C GLY A 71 11.71 -5.01 -5.77
N LYS A 72 11.03 -5.59 -6.76
CA LYS A 72 11.46 -5.61 -8.14
C LYS A 72 11.13 -4.34 -8.92
N HIS A 73 10.01 -3.68 -8.59
CA HIS A 73 9.45 -2.56 -9.35
C HIS A 73 9.32 -1.30 -8.51
N GLN A 74 10.00 -0.23 -8.91
CA GLN A 74 10.10 1.03 -8.16
C GLN A 74 8.75 1.69 -7.89
N HIS A 75 7.77 1.56 -8.78
CA HIS A 75 6.46 2.22 -8.68
C HIS A 75 5.34 1.27 -8.26
N VAL A 76 5.71 0.12 -7.68
CA VAL A 76 4.74 -0.84 -7.14
C VAL A 76 4.77 -0.79 -5.61
N TYR A 77 3.62 -0.62 -5.01
CA TYR A 77 3.39 -0.48 -3.57
C TYR A 77 2.39 -1.52 -3.09
N ALA A 78 2.31 -1.74 -1.78
CA ALA A 78 1.27 -2.56 -1.17
C ALA A 78 0.72 -1.87 0.08
N GLU A 79 -0.60 -1.97 0.31
CA GLU A 79 -1.22 -1.36 1.49
C GLU A 79 -1.65 -2.42 2.52
N LEU A 80 -1.62 -2.03 3.81
CA LEU A 80 -1.67 -2.95 4.95
C LEU A 80 -3.08 -3.29 5.45
N SER A 81 -4.15 -2.84 4.76
CA SER A 81 -5.51 -3.16 5.22
C SER A 81 -5.72 -4.67 5.36
N ASP A 82 -6.70 -5.06 6.15
CA ASP A 82 -6.98 -6.44 6.51
C ASP A 82 -5.84 -7.11 7.32
N VAL A 83 -4.59 -7.16 6.84
CA VAL A 83 -3.48 -7.78 7.58
C VAL A 83 -3.17 -7.04 8.88
N ILE A 84 -3.45 -5.74 8.94
CA ILE A 84 -3.20 -4.91 10.13
C ILE A 84 -4.06 -5.33 11.34
N SER A 85 -5.17 -6.02 11.10
CA SER A 85 -6.02 -6.59 12.14
C SER A 85 -5.56 -7.94 12.68
N ARG A 86 -4.52 -8.53 12.10
CA ARG A 86 -3.99 -9.87 12.40
C ARG A 86 -2.54 -9.78 12.91
N PRO A 87 -2.33 -9.70 14.25
CA PRO A 87 -1.03 -9.34 14.82
C PRO A 87 0.14 -10.23 14.38
N TRP A 88 -0.06 -11.54 14.28
CA TRP A 88 1.01 -12.46 13.85
C TRP A 88 1.37 -12.26 12.38
N GLU A 89 0.38 -12.13 11.52
CA GLU A 89 0.61 -11.90 10.09
C GLU A 89 1.25 -10.53 9.83
N LEU A 90 0.80 -9.51 10.55
CA LEU A 90 1.41 -8.18 10.50
C LEU A 90 2.88 -8.22 10.93
N TYR A 91 3.19 -8.87 12.05
CA TYR A 91 4.55 -9.02 12.54
C TYR A 91 5.45 -9.71 11.51
N THR A 92 5.03 -10.87 11.00
CA THR A 92 5.82 -11.65 10.03
C THR A 92 5.98 -10.92 8.69
N LEU A 93 4.96 -10.19 8.25
CA LEU A 93 5.03 -9.33 7.07
C LEU A 93 6.08 -8.22 7.24
N LEU A 94 6.01 -7.46 8.34
CA LEU A 94 6.93 -6.34 8.59
C LEU A 94 8.37 -6.82 8.73
N LEU A 95 8.59 -7.94 9.41
CA LEU A 95 9.90 -8.55 9.53
C LEU A 95 10.45 -8.98 8.16
N SER A 96 9.64 -9.65 7.34
CA SER A 96 10.04 -10.06 5.99
C SER A 96 10.31 -8.86 5.09
N SER A 97 9.50 -7.80 5.19
CA SER A 97 9.68 -6.55 4.43
C SER A 97 10.98 -5.85 4.80
N HIS A 98 11.33 -5.84 6.09
CA HIS A 98 12.62 -5.32 6.56
C HIS A 98 13.79 -6.11 5.99
N GLN A 99 13.75 -7.45 6.09
CA GLN A 99 14.81 -8.34 5.61
C GLN A 99 15.03 -8.26 4.10
N GLN A 100 13.97 -7.97 3.34
CA GLN A 100 14.02 -7.82 1.88
C GLN A 100 14.25 -6.34 1.45
N HIS A 101 14.40 -5.41 2.39
CA HIS A 101 14.60 -3.98 2.13
C HIS A 101 13.46 -3.32 1.31
N VAL A 102 12.22 -3.77 1.52
CA VAL A 102 11.05 -3.28 0.78
C VAL A 102 10.01 -2.59 1.66
N ILE A 103 10.33 -2.33 2.92
CA ILE A 103 9.42 -1.72 3.90
C ILE A 103 8.95 -0.32 3.46
N ASP A 104 9.75 0.35 2.63
CA ASP A 104 9.43 1.67 2.09
C ASP A 104 8.37 1.64 0.99
N HIS A 105 8.02 0.47 0.48
CA HIS A 105 6.93 0.26 -0.46
C HIS A 105 5.60 -0.10 0.22
N LEU A 106 5.57 -0.16 1.56
CA LEU A 106 4.35 -0.41 2.31
C LEU A 106 3.63 0.91 2.62
N LEU A 107 2.32 0.94 2.38
CA LEU A 107 1.44 2.06 2.66
C LEU A 107 0.45 1.69 3.78
N LEU A 108 0.13 2.66 4.64
CA LEU A 108 -0.89 2.46 5.67
C LEU A 108 -2.28 2.40 5.01
N GLY A 109 -3.00 1.31 5.23
CA GLY A 109 -4.39 1.12 4.83
C GLY A 109 -5.23 0.62 6.00
N THR A 110 -6.50 0.96 6.05
CA THR A 110 -7.38 0.62 7.18
C THR A 110 -8.59 -0.23 6.81
N ASP A 111 -8.97 -0.25 5.53
CA ASP A 111 -10.24 -0.85 5.09
C ASP A 111 -11.46 -0.25 5.84
N PHE A 112 -11.44 1.07 6.06
CA PHE A 112 -12.55 1.77 6.71
C PHE A 112 -13.88 1.49 5.98
N PRO A 113 -14.99 1.22 6.67
CA PRO A 113 -15.24 1.41 8.11
C PRO A 113 -14.93 0.20 9.00
N PHE A 114 -14.43 -0.91 8.48
CA PHE A 114 -14.17 -2.13 9.25
C PHE A 114 -13.07 -1.93 10.30
N PHE A 115 -12.05 -1.14 9.98
CA PHE A 115 -10.97 -0.78 10.88
C PHE A 115 -10.68 0.71 10.80
N THR A 116 -10.58 1.39 11.95
CA THR A 116 -10.35 2.85 11.97
C THR A 116 -8.86 3.19 11.83
N PRO A 117 -8.50 4.37 11.31
CA PRO A 117 -7.11 4.80 11.25
C PRO A 117 -6.38 4.75 12.61
N GLU A 118 -7.07 5.17 13.68
CA GLU A 118 -6.52 5.11 15.05
C GLU A 118 -6.16 3.67 15.46
N LYS A 119 -7.07 2.72 15.24
CA LYS A 119 -6.82 1.31 15.54
C LYS A 119 -5.68 0.75 14.69
N ALA A 120 -5.60 1.13 13.42
CA ALA A 120 -4.54 0.71 12.51
C ALA A 120 -3.17 1.20 12.97
N ILE A 121 -3.05 2.47 13.33
CA ILE A 121 -1.82 3.06 13.86
C ILE A 121 -1.43 2.40 15.18
N THR A 122 -2.39 2.18 16.07
CA THR A 122 -2.16 1.51 17.36
C THR A 122 -1.68 0.08 17.15
N ALA A 123 -2.29 -0.69 16.26
CA ALA A 123 -1.89 -2.06 15.94
C ALA A 123 -0.45 -2.10 15.39
N LEU A 124 -0.12 -1.17 14.50
CA LEU A 124 1.22 -1.08 13.93
C LEU A 124 2.27 -0.80 15.01
N TYR A 125 2.07 0.21 15.85
CA TYR A 125 3.03 0.56 16.91
C TYR A 125 3.12 -0.47 18.03
N SER A 126 2.09 -1.30 18.24
CA SER A 126 2.08 -2.36 19.26
C SER A 126 2.51 -3.72 18.74
N VAL A 127 2.91 -3.84 17.47
CA VAL A 127 3.24 -5.15 16.85
C VAL A 127 4.31 -5.92 17.62
N ASN A 128 5.31 -5.23 18.17
CA ASN A 128 6.39 -5.83 18.95
C ASN A 128 5.94 -6.36 20.34
N MET A 129 4.75 -5.98 20.82
CA MET A 129 4.20 -6.54 22.06
C MET A 129 3.97 -8.05 21.95
N LEU A 130 3.70 -8.54 20.72
CA LEU A 130 3.48 -9.95 20.44
C LEU A 130 4.69 -10.83 20.82
N ILE A 131 5.89 -10.28 20.72
CA ILE A 131 7.16 -11.01 20.89
C ILE A 131 7.86 -10.71 22.25
N GLN A 132 7.19 -9.96 23.13
CA GLN A 132 7.76 -9.67 24.46
C GLN A 132 8.09 -10.95 25.23
N GLY A 133 9.29 -11.01 25.82
CA GLY A 133 9.78 -12.19 26.54
C GLY A 133 10.29 -13.32 25.63
N THR A 134 10.40 -13.08 24.32
CA THR A 134 10.99 -14.03 23.35
C THR A 134 12.32 -13.53 22.81
N ASN A 135 13.06 -14.39 22.08
CA ASN A 135 14.27 -14.03 21.34
C ASN A 135 13.99 -13.64 19.87
N LEU A 136 12.73 -13.38 19.52
CA LEU A 136 12.38 -12.99 18.16
C LEU A 136 12.81 -11.55 17.87
N PRO A 137 13.25 -11.23 16.64
CA PRO A 137 13.72 -9.91 16.28
C PRO A 137 12.55 -8.90 16.26
N SER A 138 12.78 -7.70 16.77
CA SER A 138 11.80 -6.62 16.75
C SER A 138 11.91 -5.78 15.45
N VAL A 139 10.77 -5.25 15.00
CA VAL A 139 10.74 -4.22 13.95
C VAL A 139 11.04 -2.87 14.58
N SER A 140 11.94 -2.08 13.99
CA SER A 140 12.35 -0.80 14.58
C SER A 140 11.19 0.20 14.59
N ARG A 141 11.15 1.04 15.65
CA ARG A 141 10.12 2.08 15.77
C ARG A 141 10.22 3.11 14.63
N GLU A 142 11.39 3.35 14.12
CA GLU A 142 11.62 4.25 12.98
C GLU A 142 10.95 3.73 11.72
N GLN A 143 11.06 2.43 11.45
CA GLN A 143 10.40 1.80 10.30
C GLN A 143 8.88 1.83 10.43
N LEU A 144 8.34 1.54 11.63
CA LEU A 144 6.90 1.65 11.89
C LEU A 144 6.40 3.08 11.68
N ARG A 145 7.15 4.06 12.17
CA ARG A 145 6.86 5.48 11.98
C ARG A 145 6.91 5.85 10.49
N GLY A 146 7.90 5.34 9.76
CA GLY A 146 8.03 5.57 8.32
C GLY A 146 6.81 5.12 7.53
N ILE A 147 6.16 4.02 7.92
CA ILE A 147 4.91 3.58 7.29
C ILE A 147 3.74 4.53 7.62
N VAL A 148 3.63 4.94 8.91
CA VAL A 148 2.51 5.80 9.37
C VAL A 148 2.61 7.22 8.79
N GLU A 149 3.80 7.79 8.75
CA GLU A 149 4.04 9.18 8.34
C GLU A 149 4.32 9.33 6.83
N ARG A 150 4.36 8.23 6.08
CA ARG A 150 4.61 8.24 4.64
C ARG A 150 3.55 9.07 3.92
N ASP A 151 3.99 10.02 3.11
CA ASP A 151 3.12 10.74 2.17
C ASP A 151 2.75 9.80 1.01
N ALA A 152 1.70 9.00 1.24
CA ALA A 152 1.20 8.05 0.26
C ALA A 152 0.73 8.74 -1.04
N LEU A 153 0.18 9.96 -0.96
CA LEU A 153 -0.27 10.69 -2.14
C LEU A 153 0.91 11.07 -3.02
N SER A 154 1.99 11.60 -2.44
CA SER A 154 3.23 11.90 -3.17
C SER A 154 3.85 10.65 -3.79
N CYS A 155 3.90 9.52 -3.06
CA CYS A 155 4.36 8.24 -3.62
C CYS A 155 3.55 7.83 -4.87
N LEU A 156 2.26 8.12 -4.87
CA LEU A 156 1.33 7.80 -5.95
C LEU A 156 1.24 8.91 -7.02
N GLY A 157 2.05 9.97 -6.93
CA GLY A 157 2.05 11.08 -7.87
C GLY A 157 0.78 11.93 -7.84
N ILE A 158 0.03 11.85 -6.73
CA ILE A 158 -1.18 12.65 -6.53
C ILE A 158 -0.78 13.93 -5.78
N THR A 159 -0.86 15.07 -6.46
CA THR A 159 -0.64 16.38 -5.83
C THR A 159 -1.89 16.82 -5.09
N SER A 160 -1.77 17.07 -3.78
CA SER A 160 -2.88 17.64 -3.00
C SER A 160 -3.12 19.10 -3.44
N PRO A 161 -4.37 19.51 -3.74
CA PRO A 161 -4.67 20.88 -4.12
C PRO A 161 -4.59 21.88 -2.94
N VAL A 162 -4.18 21.47 -1.75
CA VAL A 162 -4.29 22.26 -0.50
C VAL A 162 -3.07 23.18 -0.23
N SER A 163 -2.04 23.21 -1.06
CA SER A 163 -0.85 24.05 -0.81
C SER A 163 -0.79 25.38 -1.55
N GLY A 164 -1.92 25.94 -1.99
CA GLY A 164 -1.88 27.22 -2.69
C GLY A 164 -3.18 27.98 -2.75
N GLN A 165 -3.57 28.66 -1.66
CA GLN A 165 -4.27 29.93 -1.67
C GLN A 165 -4.72 30.37 -0.26
N ASN A 166 -3.78 30.84 0.58
CA ASN A 166 -4.10 31.89 1.55
C ASN A 166 -3.84 33.24 0.88
N GLY A 167 -4.61 33.54 -0.16
CA GLY A 167 -4.76 34.87 -0.68
C GLY A 167 -5.80 35.62 0.14
N THR A 168 -5.38 36.34 1.16
CA THR A 168 -6.18 37.35 1.85
C THR A 168 -6.66 38.35 0.83
N GLN A 169 -7.93 38.28 0.40
CA GLN A 169 -8.55 39.38 -0.31
C GLN A 169 -8.80 40.50 0.72
N PRO A 170 -8.33 41.73 0.49
CA PRO A 170 -8.71 42.89 1.31
C PRO A 170 -10.19 43.21 1.08
N MET A 171 -10.94 43.37 2.18
CA MET A 171 -12.31 43.82 2.17
C MET A 171 -12.37 45.23 1.53
N PRO A 172 -13.37 45.50 0.67
CA PRO A 172 -13.57 46.85 0.17
C PRO A 172 -14.08 47.75 1.31
N GLU A 173 -13.36 48.84 1.55
CA GLU A 173 -13.80 49.93 2.42
C GLU A 173 -15.08 50.56 1.88
N GLY A 174 -16.09 50.59 2.76
CA GLY A 174 -17.39 51.20 2.44
C GLY A 174 -17.31 52.72 2.30
N ARG A 175 -18.09 53.20 1.34
CA ARG A 175 -18.65 54.58 1.32
C ARG A 175 -20.16 54.51 1.55
#